data_a3a842564e3f001e06c530f859c56728
#
_entry.id   a3a842564e3f001e06c530f859c56728
#
_cell.length_a   1.000
_cell.length_b   1.000
_cell.length_c   1.000
_cell.angle_alpha   90.00
_cell.angle_beta   90.00
_cell.angle_gamma   90.00
#
_symmetry.space_group_name_H-M   'P 1'
#
loop_
_entity.id
_entity.type
_entity.pdbx_description
1 polymer ?
#
loop_
_entity_poly.entity_id
_entity_poly.type
_entity_poly.pdbx_seq_one_letter_code
_entity_poly.pdbx_strand_id
1 'polypeptide(L)'
;VLFLASISAHRSQNYDRSPSPWQGLQLGVLILPLSLIIGGLLIIAATVMTWKDHYATILRRPVNWVLAVLAIWLVITSVVAHNQTDALIGLANFLPYFGVFAALPELISSPVRLWRLAWLIAIGAIPVVIIGIGQMFWGWGGQVPPLTVIFPWPMAAGGVPLGRMSSVFDYTNVLASYLGVPLPMAIGVWLDVYDHGQGNGWSKRRVIHLMGIGLAIAGMVVSMVLTHSRNGWAIAMVTIVAFALYRGWHWLIAFSGAGITIILVAAFGPASPLREFFRIIVPAYVWARLNDQLFPQSHDFLRTTQWQFAVHLTQQRPLTGWGLRNFTPLYEAHTHFWLGHPHNLLLMISAEAGIPAALLLFGLVGWIVAHGWHLFWKWVVSPSKHLNGSSVYFHPKSDGLILFTYLIAFLNCGLFHTLDVPLFDACVNFLGWLSLAGILGLINRQQLPNKSMEKG
;
A
#
# COMPACT_ATOMS: atom_id res chain seq x y z
N VAL A 1 3.46 -13.57 -20.14
CA VAL A 1 3.44 -14.98 -19.69
C VAL A 1 4.79 -15.63 -19.98
N LEU A 2 5.33 -15.59 -21.22
CA LEU A 2 6.64 -16.17 -21.58
C LEU A 2 7.84 -15.57 -20.84
N PHE A 3 7.75 -14.29 -20.43
CA PHE A 3 8.80 -13.61 -19.67
C PHE A 3 8.83 -14.02 -18.19
N LEU A 4 7.67 -14.15 -17.55
CA LEU A 4 7.56 -14.68 -16.19
C LEU A 4 8.07 -16.12 -16.11
N ALA A 5 7.90 -16.90 -17.17
CA ALA A 5 8.47 -18.23 -17.29
C ALA A 5 10.00 -18.24 -17.37
N SER A 6 10.65 -17.25 -18.02
CA SER A 6 12.12 -17.22 -18.15
C SER A 6 12.87 -16.78 -16.88
N ILE A 7 12.26 -15.91 -16.06
CA ILE A 7 12.80 -15.58 -14.72
C ILE A 7 12.69 -16.81 -13.79
N SER A 8 11.66 -17.63 -13.97
CA SER A 8 11.48 -18.86 -13.20
C SER A 8 12.42 -19.98 -13.61
N ALA A 9 12.78 -20.10 -14.87
CA ALA A 9 13.56 -21.23 -15.39
C ALA A 9 14.99 -21.30 -14.83
N HIS A 10 15.59 -20.18 -14.47
CA HIS A 10 16.93 -20.16 -13.87
C HIS A 10 16.96 -20.27 -12.33
N ARG A 11 15.81 -20.13 -11.65
CA ARG A 11 15.69 -20.23 -10.18
C ARG A 11 14.80 -21.36 -9.67
N SER A 12 14.19 -22.16 -10.56
CA SER A 12 13.18 -23.15 -10.13
C SER A 12 13.48 -24.55 -10.60
N GLN A 13 14.50 -25.20 -10.06
CA GLN A 13 14.62 -26.65 -10.30
C GLN A 13 13.87 -27.52 -9.29
N ASN A 14 13.26 -27.03 -8.22
CA ASN A 14 12.51 -27.88 -7.27
C ASN A 14 11.48 -27.12 -6.42
N TYR A 15 10.53 -26.40 -6.99
CA TYR A 15 9.44 -25.86 -6.17
C TYR A 15 8.07 -25.99 -6.85
N ASP A 16 7.35 -26.99 -6.36
CA ASP A 16 5.90 -27.02 -6.17
C ASP A 16 4.97 -27.36 -7.34
N ARG A 17 4.35 -28.52 -7.20
CA ARG A 17 3.27 -29.06 -8.04
C ARG A 17 1.88 -28.79 -7.48
N SER A 18 1.66 -27.76 -6.64
CA SER A 18 0.29 -27.35 -6.34
C SER A 18 -0.01 -25.99 -7.02
N PRO A 19 -0.48 -26.01 -8.26
CA PRO A 19 -0.54 -24.79 -9.09
C PRO A 19 -1.66 -23.83 -8.72
N SER A 20 -2.77 -24.28 -8.11
CA SER A 20 -4.00 -23.50 -8.15
C SER A 20 -4.09 -22.28 -7.19
N PRO A 21 -3.78 -22.33 -5.87
CA PRO A 21 -3.95 -21.16 -5.01
C PRO A 21 -2.96 -20.03 -5.35
N TRP A 22 -1.72 -20.38 -5.67
CA TRP A 22 -0.69 -19.41 -6.05
C TRP A 22 -1.00 -18.72 -7.38
N GLN A 23 -1.49 -19.44 -8.38
CA GLN A 23 -1.91 -18.85 -9.66
C GLN A 23 -3.12 -17.96 -9.49
N GLY A 24 -4.11 -18.37 -8.67
CA GLY A 24 -5.27 -17.57 -8.33
C GLY A 24 -4.87 -16.25 -7.69
N LEU A 25 -3.94 -16.25 -6.72
CA LEU A 25 -3.41 -15.05 -6.11
C LEU A 25 -2.71 -14.13 -7.13
N GLN A 26 -1.87 -14.68 -8.01
CA GLN A 26 -1.17 -13.90 -9.03
C GLN A 26 -2.13 -13.19 -9.99
N LEU A 27 -3.10 -13.92 -10.53
CA LEU A 27 -4.12 -13.36 -11.43
C LEU A 27 -5.01 -12.37 -10.69
N GLY A 28 -5.39 -12.71 -9.46
CA GLY A 28 -6.19 -11.83 -8.61
C GLY A 28 -5.51 -10.48 -8.37
N VAL A 29 -4.24 -10.48 -7.96
CA VAL A 29 -3.45 -9.27 -7.73
C VAL A 29 -3.29 -8.43 -9.01
N LEU A 30 -3.08 -9.07 -10.16
CA LEU A 30 -2.94 -8.37 -11.45
C LEU A 30 -4.23 -7.67 -11.87
N ILE A 31 -5.38 -8.34 -11.69
CA ILE A 31 -6.69 -7.88 -12.18
C ILE A 31 -7.37 -6.95 -11.17
N LEU A 32 -7.05 -7.07 -9.88
CA LEU A 32 -7.73 -6.37 -8.79
C LEU A 32 -7.96 -4.86 -9.02
N PRO A 33 -6.95 -4.06 -9.47
CA PRO A 33 -7.15 -2.63 -9.65
C PRO A 33 -8.13 -2.29 -10.79
N LEU A 34 -8.35 -3.22 -11.72
CA LEU A 34 -9.28 -3.01 -12.85
C LEU A 34 -10.65 -3.62 -12.57
N SER A 35 -10.70 -4.77 -11.92
CA SER A 35 -11.95 -5.45 -11.58
C SER A 35 -11.86 -6.01 -10.17
N LEU A 36 -12.48 -5.31 -9.23
CA LEU A 36 -12.58 -5.75 -7.84
C LEU A 36 -13.32 -7.10 -7.73
N ILE A 37 -14.33 -7.32 -8.58
CA ILE A 37 -15.12 -8.55 -8.56
C ILE A 37 -14.25 -9.74 -8.98
N ILE A 38 -13.64 -9.68 -10.17
CA ILE A 38 -12.84 -10.81 -10.68
C ILE A 38 -11.59 -11.00 -9.82
N GLY A 39 -10.85 -9.92 -9.55
CA GLY A 39 -9.64 -9.98 -8.72
C GLY A 39 -9.93 -10.46 -7.32
N GLY A 40 -11.01 -9.93 -6.69
CA GLY A 40 -11.44 -10.32 -5.36
C GLY A 40 -11.87 -11.80 -5.28
N LEU A 41 -12.67 -12.30 -6.22
CA LEU A 41 -13.07 -13.70 -6.26
C LEU A 41 -11.88 -14.65 -6.40
N LEU A 42 -10.89 -14.31 -7.24
CA LEU A 42 -9.67 -15.10 -7.38
C LEU A 42 -8.84 -15.13 -6.10
N ILE A 43 -8.72 -13.98 -5.41
CA ILE A 43 -8.02 -13.88 -4.13
C ILE A 43 -8.76 -14.66 -3.04
N ILE A 44 -10.07 -14.54 -2.96
CA ILE A 44 -10.89 -15.29 -2.00
C ILE A 44 -10.76 -16.79 -2.24
N ALA A 45 -10.87 -17.25 -3.48
CA ALA A 45 -10.70 -18.66 -3.84
C ALA A 45 -9.30 -19.17 -3.43
N ALA A 46 -8.23 -18.42 -3.76
CA ALA A 46 -6.88 -18.76 -3.34
C ALA A 46 -6.74 -18.82 -1.81
N THR A 47 -7.35 -17.88 -1.10
CA THR A 47 -7.36 -17.83 0.36
C THR A 47 -8.05 -19.04 0.96
N VAL A 48 -9.27 -19.37 0.50
CA VAL A 48 -10.06 -20.53 0.99
C VAL A 48 -9.31 -21.84 0.76
N MET A 49 -8.71 -22.03 -0.41
CA MET A 49 -7.91 -23.22 -0.71
C MET A 49 -6.69 -23.29 0.23
N THR A 50 -6.00 -22.17 0.48
CA THR A 50 -4.86 -22.12 1.40
C THR A 50 -5.29 -22.44 2.83
N TRP A 51 -6.42 -21.92 3.29
CA TRP A 51 -6.97 -22.26 4.59
C TRP A 51 -7.26 -23.74 4.70
N LYS A 52 -7.87 -24.34 3.67
CA LYS A 52 -8.16 -25.80 3.64
C LYS A 52 -6.88 -26.61 3.77
N ASP A 53 -5.83 -26.25 3.05
CA ASP A 53 -4.60 -27.04 2.99
C ASP A 53 -3.66 -26.80 4.20
N HIS A 54 -3.72 -25.61 4.82
CA HIS A 54 -2.76 -25.16 5.84
C HIS A 54 -3.42 -24.71 7.16
N TYR A 55 -4.68 -25.05 7.44
CA TYR A 55 -5.41 -24.54 8.60
C TYR A 55 -4.68 -24.76 9.93
N ALA A 56 -4.06 -25.93 10.13
CA ALA A 56 -3.36 -26.24 11.36
C ALA A 56 -2.12 -25.33 11.59
N THR A 57 -1.41 -25.00 10.52
CA THR A 57 -0.26 -24.07 10.56
C THR A 57 -0.74 -22.64 10.81
N ILE A 58 -1.80 -22.21 10.14
CA ILE A 58 -2.39 -20.89 10.27
C ILE A 58 -2.87 -20.66 11.71
N LEU A 59 -3.60 -21.62 12.29
CA LEU A 59 -4.13 -21.51 13.66
C LEU A 59 -3.04 -21.56 14.74
N ARG A 60 -1.89 -22.15 14.48
CA ARG A 60 -0.76 -22.19 15.45
C ARG A 60 0.05 -20.90 15.51
N ARG A 61 -0.11 -19.97 14.56
CA ARG A 61 0.67 -18.73 14.53
C ARG A 61 0.19 -17.72 15.57
N PRO A 62 1.07 -17.23 16.49
CA PRO A 62 0.68 -16.24 17.51
C PRO A 62 0.06 -14.96 16.92
N VAL A 63 0.57 -14.49 15.79
CA VAL A 63 0.06 -13.31 15.06
C VAL A 63 -1.44 -13.46 14.75
N ASN A 64 -1.89 -14.65 14.34
CA ASN A 64 -3.28 -14.90 13.99
C ASN A 64 -4.19 -14.96 15.23
N TRP A 65 -3.66 -15.29 16.41
CA TRP A 65 -4.40 -15.18 17.67
C TRP A 65 -4.70 -13.73 18.04
N VAL A 66 -3.74 -12.81 17.83
CA VAL A 66 -3.98 -11.38 18.06
C VAL A 66 -5.07 -10.87 17.13
N LEU A 67 -5.05 -11.27 15.85
CA LEU A 67 -6.12 -10.92 14.89
C LEU A 67 -7.48 -11.52 15.29
N ALA A 68 -7.50 -12.75 15.79
CA ALA A 68 -8.74 -13.37 16.26
C ALA A 68 -9.32 -12.63 17.47
N VAL A 69 -8.49 -12.25 18.43
CA VAL A 69 -8.92 -11.43 19.59
C VAL A 69 -9.44 -10.08 19.11
N LEU A 70 -8.73 -9.41 18.18
CA LEU A 70 -9.19 -8.16 17.58
C LEU A 70 -10.53 -8.34 16.84
N ALA A 71 -10.69 -9.41 16.06
CA ALA A 71 -11.93 -9.71 15.35
C ALA A 71 -13.11 -9.87 16.31
N ILE A 72 -12.92 -10.65 17.38
CA ILE A 72 -13.94 -10.83 18.43
C ILE A 72 -14.27 -9.48 19.08
N TRP A 73 -13.26 -8.67 19.40
CA TRP A 73 -13.46 -7.35 19.98
C TRP A 73 -14.26 -6.43 19.04
N LEU A 74 -13.94 -6.39 17.75
CA LEU A 74 -14.70 -5.60 16.78
C LEU A 74 -16.16 -6.05 16.67
N VAL A 75 -16.44 -7.34 16.75
CA VAL A 75 -17.81 -7.87 16.78
C VAL A 75 -18.54 -7.42 18.07
N ILE A 76 -17.89 -7.53 19.24
CA ILE A 76 -18.47 -7.08 20.51
C ILE A 76 -18.81 -5.59 20.46
N THR A 77 -17.85 -4.76 20.00
CA THR A 77 -18.06 -3.30 19.90
C THR A 77 -19.14 -2.92 18.88
N SER A 78 -19.33 -3.74 17.83
CA SER A 78 -20.41 -3.54 16.87
C SER A 78 -21.80 -3.86 17.44
N VAL A 79 -21.91 -4.82 18.35
CA VAL A 79 -23.18 -5.16 19.02
C VAL A 79 -23.62 -4.05 19.99
N VAL A 80 -22.68 -3.37 20.65
CA VAL A 80 -22.97 -2.26 21.58
C VAL A 80 -22.84 -0.87 20.93
N ALA A 81 -22.76 -0.81 19.60
CA ALA A 81 -22.59 0.40 18.83
C ALA A 81 -23.78 1.35 18.93
N HIS A 82 -23.57 2.64 18.70
CA HIS A 82 -24.62 3.66 18.60
C HIS A 82 -25.58 3.36 17.43
N ASN A 83 -25.03 3.06 16.24
CA ASN A 83 -25.75 2.51 15.10
C ASN A 83 -25.18 1.12 14.79
N GLN A 84 -25.89 0.06 15.19
CA GLN A 84 -25.46 -1.32 15.04
C GLN A 84 -25.37 -1.75 13.57
N THR A 85 -26.29 -1.29 12.72
CA THR A 85 -26.31 -1.64 11.28
C THR A 85 -25.05 -1.16 10.58
N ASP A 86 -24.67 0.11 10.77
CA ASP A 86 -23.45 0.67 10.20
C ASP A 86 -22.20 -0.02 10.76
N ALA A 87 -22.21 -0.36 12.05
CA ALA A 87 -21.10 -1.04 12.68
C ALA A 87 -20.90 -2.46 12.13
N LEU A 88 -21.99 -3.23 11.94
CA LEU A 88 -21.93 -4.56 11.32
C LEU A 88 -21.44 -4.51 9.87
N ILE A 89 -21.90 -3.52 9.09
CA ILE A 89 -21.37 -3.28 7.73
C ILE A 89 -19.88 -2.93 7.79
N GLY A 90 -19.45 -2.16 8.81
CA GLY A 90 -18.06 -1.79 9.05
C GLY A 90 -17.12 -2.99 9.25
N LEU A 91 -17.61 -4.12 9.79
CA LEU A 91 -16.83 -5.35 9.93
C LEU A 91 -16.30 -5.88 8.59
N ALA A 92 -16.99 -5.62 7.48
CA ALA A 92 -16.55 -6.03 6.14
C ALA A 92 -15.23 -5.37 5.71
N ASN A 93 -14.83 -4.25 6.32
CA ASN A 93 -13.55 -3.60 6.05
C ASN A 93 -12.37 -4.24 6.82
N PHE A 94 -12.63 -5.15 7.75
CA PHE A 94 -11.61 -5.78 8.62
C PHE A 94 -11.62 -7.30 8.54
N LEU A 95 -12.72 -7.96 8.84
CA LEU A 95 -12.77 -9.41 9.04
C LEU A 95 -12.34 -10.23 7.81
N PRO A 96 -12.80 -9.93 6.58
CA PRO A 96 -12.33 -10.65 5.39
C PRO A 96 -10.82 -10.51 5.20
N TYR A 97 -10.27 -9.32 5.45
CA TYR A 97 -8.84 -9.05 5.29
C TYR A 97 -7.99 -9.74 6.36
N PHE A 98 -8.49 -9.92 7.58
CA PHE A 98 -7.82 -10.73 8.60
C PHE A 98 -7.71 -12.19 8.16
N GLY A 99 -8.80 -12.74 7.59
CA GLY A 99 -8.79 -14.08 7.03
C GLY A 99 -7.84 -14.26 5.86
N VAL A 100 -7.78 -13.28 4.96
CA VAL A 100 -6.83 -13.23 3.84
C VAL A 100 -5.40 -13.11 4.37
N PHE A 101 -5.13 -12.15 5.24
CA PHE A 101 -3.79 -11.93 5.82
C PHE A 101 -3.25 -13.17 6.52
N ALA A 102 -4.07 -13.90 7.26
CA ALA A 102 -3.66 -15.10 7.96
C ALA A 102 -3.16 -16.22 7.01
N ALA A 103 -3.73 -16.30 5.81
CA ALA A 103 -3.36 -17.30 4.78
C ALA A 103 -2.17 -16.88 3.90
N LEU A 104 -2.05 -15.57 3.59
CA LEU A 104 -1.07 -15.07 2.65
C LEU A 104 0.40 -15.47 2.94
N PRO A 105 0.90 -15.47 4.20
CA PRO A 105 2.27 -15.88 4.49
C PRO A 105 2.61 -17.31 4.09
N GLU A 106 1.61 -18.21 3.93
CA GLU A 106 1.84 -19.56 3.39
C GLU A 106 2.11 -19.52 1.88
N LEU A 107 1.44 -18.60 1.18
CA LEU A 107 1.60 -18.45 -0.27
C LEU A 107 2.82 -17.62 -0.65
N ILE A 108 3.26 -16.68 0.17
CA ILE A 108 4.26 -15.66 -0.19
C ILE A 108 5.51 -15.70 0.70
N SER A 109 5.89 -16.88 1.17
CA SER A 109 7.01 -17.08 2.11
C SER A 109 8.40 -17.04 1.49
N SER A 110 8.57 -16.72 0.19
CA SER A 110 9.88 -16.71 -0.46
C SER A 110 10.16 -15.41 -1.22
N PRO A 111 11.43 -14.93 -1.27
CA PRO A 111 11.81 -13.75 -2.05
C PRO A 111 11.39 -13.85 -3.52
N VAL A 112 11.48 -15.04 -4.12
CA VAL A 112 11.09 -15.28 -5.52
C VAL A 112 9.60 -15.00 -5.74
N ARG A 113 8.73 -15.44 -4.80
CA ARG A 113 7.29 -15.18 -4.88
C ARG A 113 6.98 -13.71 -4.67
N LEU A 114 7.68 -13.04 -3.76
CA LEU A 114 7.57 -11.59 -3.55
C LEU A 114 7.97 -10.81 -4.80
N TRP A 115 9.08 -11.17 -5.46
CA TRP A 115 9.47 -10.55 -6.74
C TRP A 115 8.41 -10.70 -7.82
N ARG A 116 7.79 -11.89 -7.93
CA ARG A 116 6.70 -12.09 -8.88
C ARG A 116 5.50 -11.21 -8.60
N LEU A 117 5.09 -11.10 -7.33
CA LEU A 117 3.99 -10.20 -6.95
C LEU A 117 4.35 -8.73 -7.18
N ALA A 118 5.58 -8.30 -6.87
CA ALA A 118 6.04 -6.94 -7.15
C ALA A 118 5.94 -6.61 -8.65
N TRP A 119 6.35 -7.53 -9.52
CA TRP A 119 6.18 -7.41 -10.97
C TRP A 119 4.70 -7.29 -11.38
N LEU A 120 3.83 -8.14 -10.85
CA LEU A 120 2.40 -8.14 -11.19
C LEU A 120 1.71 -6.86 -10.70
N ILE A 121 2.04 -6.38 -9.51
CA ILE A 121 1.54 -5.11 -8.97
C ILE A 121 1.98 -3.94 -9.85
N ALA A 122 3.26 -3.89 -10.24
CA ALA A 122 3.79 -2.84 -11.10
C ALA A 122 3.13 -2.86 -12.51
N ILE A 123 2.95 -4.05 -13.10
CA ILE A 123 2.27 -4.22 -14.40
C ILE A 123 0.78 -3.86 -14.29
N GLY A 124 0.10 -4.28 -13.21
CA GLY A 124 -1.31 -3.99 -12.97
C GLY A 124 -1.60 -2.48 -12.83
N ALA A 125 -0.61 -1.68 -12.46
CA ALA A 125 -0.74 -0.24 -12.40
C ALA A 125 -0.66 0.46 -13.78
N ILE A 126 -0.08 -0.17 -14.79
CA ILE A 126 0.08 0.44 -16.12
C ILE A 126 -1.28 0.83 -16.74
N PRO A 127 -2.28 -0.08 -16.85
CA PRO A 127 -3.58 0.31 -17.38
C PRO A 127 -4.27 1.38 -16.53
N VAL A 128 -4.11 1.37 -15.20
CA VAL A 128 -4.66 2.43 -14.32
C VAL A 128 -4.06 3.79 -14.68
N VAL A 129 -2.75 3.85 -14.90
CA VAL A 129 -2.04 5.07 -15.34
C VAL A 129 -2.54 5.54 -16.70
N ILE A 130 -2.66 4.63 -17.68
CA ILE A 130 -3.12 4.95 -19.03
C ILE A 130 -4.55 5.49 -19.01
N ILE A 131 -5.46 4.83 -18.28
CA ILE A 131 -6.85 5.27 -18.12
C ILE A 131 -6.91 6.64 -17.46
N GLY A 132 -6.11 6.87 -16.40
CA GLY A 132 -6.05 8.17 -15.73
C GLY A 132 -5.54 9.29 -16.63
N ILE A 133 -4.53 9.05 -17.44
CA ILE A 133 -4.04 10.01 -18.46
C ILE A 133 -5.14 10.27 -19.48
N GLY A 134 -5.81 9.23 -19.98
CA GLY A 134 -6.94 9.36 -20.89
C GLY A 134 -8.09 10.15 -20.30
N GLN A 135 -8.38 9.95 -19.00
CA GLN A 135 -9.39 10.73 -18.25
C GLN A 135 -9.08 12.22 -18.23
N MET A 136 -7.81 12.59 -18.01
CA MET A 136 -7.40 13.98 -17.87
C MET A 136 -7.28 14.71 -19.22
N PHE A 137 -6.73 14.05 -20.25
CA PHE A 137 -6.34 14.72 -21.50
C PHE A 137 -7.22 14.39 -22.71
N TRP A 138 -7.93 13.26 -22.69
CA TRP A 138 -8.78 12.82 -23.82
C TRP A 138 -10.25 12.72 -23.44
N GLY A 139 -10.62 13.17 -22.22
CA GLY A 139 -12.01 13.21 -21.77
C GLY A 139 -12.62 11.82 -21.57
N TRP A 140 -11.81 10.79 -21.33
CA TRP A 140 -12.35 9.46 -21.04
C TRP A 140 -13.17 9.50 -19.75
N GLY A 141 -14.43 9.08 -19.85
CA GLY A 141 -15.37 9.08 -18.72
C GLY A 141 -16.62 8.31 -19.07
N GLY A 142 -17.45 8.09 -18.04
CA GLY A 142 -18.70 7.34 -18.18
C GLY A 142 -18.51 5.83 -18.03
N GLN A 143 -19.64 5.14 -18.02
CA GLN A 143 -19.71 3.68 -17.92
C GLN A 143 -19.96 3.09 -19.29
N VAL A 144 -19.34 1.95 -19.60
CA VAL A 144 -19.54 1.23 -20.86
C VAL A 144 -20.43 0.02 -20.59
N PRO A 145 -21.76 0.11 -20.81
CA PRO A 145 -22.62 -1.07 -20.74
C PRO A 145 -22.25 -2.05 -21.86
N PRO A 146 -22.25 -3.37 -21.66
CA PRO A 146 -22.59 -4.15 -20.45
C PRO A 146 -21.40 -4.39 -19.49
N LEU A 147 -20.24 -3.79 -19.74
CA LEU A 147 -19.00 -4.06 -18.99
C LEU A 147 -19.02 -3.45 -17.58
N THR A 148 -19.99 -2.61 -17.22
CA THR A 148 -20.09 -1.95 -15.91
C THR A 148 -20.21 -2.91 -14.73
N VAL A 149 -20.77 -4.10 -14.95
CA VAL A 149 -20.84 -5.13 -13.90
C VAL A 149 -19.45 -5.68 -13.57
N ILE A 150 -18.59 -5.85 -14.60
CA ILE A 150 -17.24 -6.40 -14.44
C ILE A 150 -16.24 -5.31 -14.08
N PHE A 151 -16.42 -4.12 -14.65
CA PHE A 151 -15.55 -2.94 -14.48
C PHE A 151 -16.40 -1.75 -14.01
N PRO A 152 -16.80 -1.72 -12.72
CA PRO A 152 -17.65 -0.68 -12.15
C PRO A 152 -16.86 0.61 -11.88
N TRP A 153 -16.22 1.16 -12.92
CA TRP A 153 -15.39 2.36 -12.76
C TRP A 153 -16.24 3.62 -12.68
N PRO A 154 -16.18 4.37 -11.59
CA PRO A 154 -16.89 5.64 -11.44
C PRO A 154 -16.15 6.79 -12.16
N MET A 155 -15.81 6.59 -13.44
CA MET A 155 -14.99 7.52 -14.20
C MET A 155 -15.80 8.76 -14.61
N ALA A 156 -15.31 9.95 -14.26
CA ALA A 156 -15.77 11.22 -14.79
C ALA A 156 -14.66 11.88 -15.62
N ALA A 157 -15.00 12.41 -16.79
CA ALA A 157 -14.05 13.15 -17.63
C ALA A 157 -13.43 14.32 -16.84
N GLY A 158 -12.11 14.44 -16.87
CA GLY A 158 -11.38 15.44 -16.08
C GLY A 158 -11.19 15.11 -14.61
N GLY A 159 -11.60 13.90 -14.15
CA GLY A 159 -11.35 13.38 -12.80
C GLY A 159 -12.39 13.72 -11.73
N VAL A 160 -12.19 13.18 -10.53
CA VAL A 160 -13.07 13.37 -9.36
C VAL A 160 -12.23 13.77 -8.13
N PRO A 161 -12.35 15.02 -7.64
CA PRO A 161 -13.07 16.18 -8.21
C PRO A 161 -12.49 16.64 -9.56
N LEU A 162 -13.26 17.41 -10.32
CA LEU A 162 -12.82 17.94 -11.61
C LEU A 162 -11.45 18.63 -11.52
N GLY A 163 -10.58 18.34 -12.49
CA GLY A 163 -9.19 18.82 -12.51
C GLY A 163 -8.22 17.96 -11.70
N ARG A 164 -8.67 16.85 -11.08
CA ARG A 164 -7.83 15.96 -10.27
C ARG A 164 -8.01 14.51 -10.72
N MET A 165 -6.93 13.89 -11.18
CA MET A 165 -6.95 12.51 -11.67
C MET A 165 -7.46 11.53 -10.60
N SER A 166 -8.45 10.71 -10.94
CA SER A 166 -8.97 9.61 -10.13
C SER A 166 -8.87 8.24 -10.84
N SER A 167 -8.71 8.23 -12.18
CA SER A 167 -8.65 7.03 -13.01
C SER A 167 -9.87 6.13 -12.78
N VAL A 168 -9.66 4.86 -12.45
CA VAL A 168 -10.70 3.84 -12.19
C VAL A 168 -11.29 3.92 -10.78
N PHE A 169 -10.74 4.77 -9.91
CA PHE A 169 -11.19 4.94 -8.53
C PHE A 169 -12.23 6.06 -8.41
N ASP A 170 -13.03 6.01 -7.36
CA ASP A 170 -14.10 6.96 -7.07
C ASP A 170 -13.60 8.34 -6.65
N TYR A 171 -12.37 8.40 -6.12
CA TYR A 171 -11.79 9.64 -5.62
C TYR A 171 -10.27 9.70 -5.81
N THR A 172 -9.77 10.90 -6.05
CA THR A 172 -8.35 11.14 -6.34
C THR A 172 -7.38 10.71 -5.25
N ASN A 173 -7.77 10.82 -3.95
CA ASN A 173 -6.91 10.37 -2.86
C ASN A 173 -6.81 8.83 -2.80
N VAL A 174 -7.84 8.11 -3.25
CA VAL A 174 -7.80 6.65 -3.35
C VAL A 174 -6.79 6.24 -4.42
N LEU A 175 -6.80 6.88 -5.60
CA LEU A 175 -5.77 6.66 -6.61
C LEU A 175 -4.36 6.98 -6.08
N ALA A 176 -4.20 8.10 -5.36
CA ALA A 176 -2.91 8.47 -4.78
C ALA A 176 -2.41 7.42 -3.77
N SER A 177 -3.31 6.92 -2.91
CA SER A 177 -3.00 5.85 -1.97
C SER A 177 -2.67 4.54 -2.67
N TYR A 178 -3.46 4.17 -3.70
CA TYR A 178 -3.18 3.00 -4.54
C TYR A 178 -1.77 3.04 -5.13
N LEU A 179 -1.40 4.16 -5.77
CA LEU A 179 -0.07 4.33 -6.38
C LEU A 179 1.09 4.26 -5.36
N GLY A 180 0.80 4.49 -4.09
CA GLY A 180 1.76 4.33 -3.00
C GLY A 180 2.34 2.93 -2.84
N VAL A 181 1.70 1.89 -3.38
CA VAL A 181 2.21 0.51 -3.37
C VAL A 181 2.89 0.13 -4.69
N PRO A 182 2.30 0.30 -5.88
CA PRO A 182 2.94 -0.02 -7.15
C PRO A 182 4.24 0.75 -7.41
N LEU A 183 4.34 2.01 -6.97
CA LEU A 183 5.52 2.83 -7.21
C LEU A 183 6.80 2.24 -6.58
N PRO A 184 6.87 1.95 -5.27
CA PRO A 184 8.04 1.28 -4.71
C PRO A 184 8.26 -0.12 -5.30
N MET A 185 7.20 -0.88 -5.64
CA MET A 185 7.35 -2.17 -6.31
C MET A 185 8.04 -2.04 -7.67
N ALA A 186 7.64 -1.07 -8.48
CA ALA A 186 8.26 -0.80 -9.79
C ALA A 186 9.72 -0.35 -9.66
N ILE A 187 10.04 0.53 -8.68
CA ILE A 187 11.41 0.97 -8.43
C ILE A 187 12.29 -0.21 -7.97
N GLY A 188 11.80 -1.03 -7.03
CA GLY A 188 12.51 -2.23 -6.57
C GLY A 188 12.80 -3.20 -7.72
N VAL A 189 11.80 -3.48 -8.55
CA VAL A 189 11.95 -4.32 -9.75
C VAL A 189 12.95 -3.71 -10.75
N TRP A 190 12.88 -2.40 -10.99
CA TRP A 190 13.82 -1.72 -11.87
C TRP A 190 15.27 -1.87 -11.38
N LEU A 191 15.50 -1.69 -10.09
CA LEU A 191 16.81 -1.84 -9.46
C LEU A 191 17.33 -3.28 -9.53
N ASP A 192 16.47 -4.29 -9.29
CA ASP A 192 16.87 -5.71 -9.40
C ASP A 192 17.30 -6.05 -10.83
N VAL A 193 16.55 -5.61 -11.84
CA VAL A 193 16.91 -5.81 -13.26
C VAL A 193 18.21 -5.09 -13.62
N TYR A 194 18.41 -3.88 -13.10
CA TYR A 194 19.62 -3.08 -13.32
C TYR A 194 20.86 -3.78 -12.72
N ASP A 195 20.79 -4.25 -11.47
CA ASP A 195 21.90 -4.91 -10.80
C ASP A 195 22.29 -6.23 -11.49
N HIS A 196 21.30 -7.00 -11.92
CA HIS A 196 21.54 -8.19 -12.72
C HIS A 196 22.19 -7.88 -14.10
N GLY A 197 21.94 -6.69 -14.64
CA GLY A 197 22.58 -6.20 -15.86
C GLY A 197 24.06 -5.92 -15.66
N GLN A 198 24.43 -5.33 -14.57
CA GLN A 198 25.83 -5.04 -14.24
C GLN A 198 26.65 -6.30 -14.02
N GLY A 199 26.06 -7.34 -13.37
CA GLY A 199 26.77 -8.60 -13.10
C GLY A 199 26.92 -9.53 -14.30
N ASN A 200 25.91 -9.60 -15.20
CA ASN A 200 25.80 -10.60 -16.26
C ASN A 200 25.82 -10.01 -17.69
N GLY A 201 26.15 -8.71 -17.81
CA GLY A 201 26.17 -8.00 -19.11
C GLY A 201 24.78 -7.53 -19.59
N TRP A 202 24.80 -6.56 -20.51
CA TRP A 202 23.62 -5.89 -21.05
C TRP A 202 23.10 -6.60 -22.29
N SER A 203 21.97 -7.33 -22.18
CA SER A 203 21.26 -7.86 -23.34
C SER A 203 20.23 -6.84 -23.84
N LYS A 204 19.93 -6.82 -25.15
CA LYS A 204 18.88 -5.98 -25.74
C LYS A 204 17.53 -6.13 -25.03
N ARG A 205 17.17 -7.37 -24.67
CA ARG A 205 15.94 -7.68 -23.92
C ARG A 205 15.92 -6.99 -22.57
N ARG A 206 17.03 -7.00 -21.81
CA ARG A 206 17.14 -6.38 -20.49
C ARG A 206 17.03 -4.87 -20.56
N VAL A 207 17.62 -4.24 -21.56
CA VAL A 207 17.50 -2.80 -21.82
C VAL A 207 16.03 -2.43 -22.08
N ILE A 208 15.32 -3.19 -22.93
CA ILE A 208 13.89 -2.97 -23.21
C ILE A 208 13.06 -3.07 -21.92
N HIS A 209 13.35 -4.03 -21.03
CA HIS A 209 12.63 -4.14 -19.75
C HIS A 209 12.89 -2.92 -18.85
N LEU A 210 14.15 -2.48 -18.73
CA LEU A 210 14.48 -1.29 -17.94
C LEU A 210 13.78 -0.04 -18.47
N MET A 211 13.74 0.14 -19.79
CA MET A 211 13.01 1.26 -20.40
C MET A 211 11.50 1.16 -20.14
N GLY A 212 10.90 -0.01 -20.30
CA GLY A 212 9.47 -0.24 -20.06
C GLY A 212 9.07 0.02 -18.60
N ILE A 213 9.86 -0.50 -17.64
CA ILE A 213 9.61 -0.25 -16.20
C ILE A 213 9.87 1.22 -15.87
N GLY A 214 10.93 1.83 -16.42
CA GLY A 214 11.23 3.25 -16.25
C GLY A 214 10.09 4.14 -16.73
N LEU A 215 9.50 3.82 -17.89
CA LEU A 215 8.31 4.52 -18.39
C LEU A 215 7.09 4.33 -17.48
N ALA A 216 6.89 3.12 -16.95
CA ALA A 216 5.81 2.87 -15.99
C ALA A 216 6.01 3.68 -14.69
N ILE A 217 7.24 3.74 -14.15
CA ILE A 217 7.58 4.59 -12.99
C ILE A 217 7.29 6.06 -13.30
N ALA A 218 7.74 6.57 -14.43
CA ALA A 218 7.47 7.94 -14.85
C ALA A 218 5.96 8.22 -14.96
N GLY A 219 5.20 7.30 -15.56
CA GLY A 219 3.74 7.38 -15.63
C GLY A 219 3.07 7.41 -14.25
N MET A 220 3.52 6.58 -13.30
CA MET A 220 3.00 6.57 -11.92
C MET A 220 3.31 7.89 -11.20
N VAL A 221 4.53 8.44 -11.36
CA VAL A 221 4.91 9.74 -10.78
C VAL A 221 4.07 10.86 -11.38
N VAL A 222 3.89 10.91 -12.69
CA VAL A 222 3.01 11.88 -13.36
C VAL A 222 1.57 11.75 -12.85
N SER A 223 1.05 10.53 -12.77
CA SER A 223 -0.29 10.28 -12.22
C SER A 223 -0.41 10.77 -10.79
N MET A 224 0.61 10.52 -9.95
CA MET A 224 0.64 11.00 -8.56
C MET A 224 0.60 12.54 -8.50
N VAL A 225 1.32 13.23 -9.39
CA VAL A 225 1.26 14.70 -9.49
C VAL A 225 -0.13 15.16 -9.89
N LEU A 226 -0.74 14.53 -10.90
CA LEU A 226 -2.08 14.88 -11.42
C LEU A 226 -3.23 14.57 -10.45
N THR A 227 -3.00 13.76 -9.42
CA THR A 227 -3.99 13.61 -8.34
C THR A 227 -4.17 14.88 -7.52
N HIS A 228 -3.21 15.80 -7.51
CA HIS A 228 -3.15 16.96 -6.62
C HIS A 228 -3.32 16.58 -5.14
N SER A 229 -2.93 15.36 -4.77
CA SER A 229 -2.96 14.88 -3.39
C SER A 229 -1.66 15.20 -2.67
N ARG A 230 -1.72 16.07 -1.66
CA ARG A 230 -0.55 16.41 -0.81
C ARG A 230 0.07 15.16 -0.18
N ASN A 231 -0.77 14.24 0.28
CA ASN A 231 -0.33 12.97 0.85
C ASN A 231 0.33 12.09 -0.21
N GLY A 232 -0.25 12.05 -1.42
CA GLY A 232 0.33 11.32 -2.55
C GLY A 232 1.73 11.85 -2.90
N TRP A 233 1.90 13.17 -2.98
CA TRP A 233 3.22 13.76 -3.24
C TRP A 233 4.23 13.44 -2.14
N ALA A 234 3.79 13.49 -0.87
CA ALA A 234 4.65 13.17 0.27
C ALA A 234 5.15 11.71 0.23
N ILE A 235 4.26 10.73 0.00
CA ILE A 235 4.66 9.32 -0.05
C ILE A 235 5.50 8.99 -1.29
N ALA A 236 5.27 9.65 -2.43
CA ALA A 236 6.13 9.53 -3.61
C ALA A 236 7.55 10.05 -3.30
N MET A 237 7.67 11.18 -2.62
CA MET A 237 8.95 11.74 -2.21
C MET A 237 9.65 10.85 -1.19
N VAL A 238 8.92 10.33 -0.17
CA VAL A 238 9.46 9.35 0.78
C VAL A 238 10.02 8.12 0.04
N THR A 239 9.29 7.61 -0.95
CA THR A 239 9.74 6.48 -1.77
C THR A 239 11.05 6.80 -2.50
N ILE A 240 11.12 7.94 -3.21
CA ILE A 240 12.31 8.33 -3.97
C ILE A 240 13.52 8.48 -3.03
N VAL A 241 13.35 9.19 -1.92
CA VAL A 241 14.42 9.43 -0.94
C VAL A 241 14.85 8.12 -0.28
N ALA A 242 13.91 7.22 0.08
CA ALA A 242 14.22 5.93 0.69
C ALA A 242 15.08 5.05 -0.24
N PHE A 243 14.72 4.95 -1.53
CA PHE A 243 15.54 4.21 -2.49
C PHE A 243 16.86 4.91 -2.83
N ALA A 244 16.90 6.23 -2.83
CA ALA A 244 18.14 6.99 -2.99
C ALA A 244 19.11 6.74 -1.81
N LEU A 245 18.61 6.71 -0.57
CA LEU A 245 19.37 6.34 0.63
C LEU A 245 19.87 4.89 0.54
N TYR A 246 18.99 3.95 0.19
CA TYR A 246 19.35 2.54 0.02
C TYR A 246 20.49 2.33 -0.99
N ARG A 247 20.50 3.14 -2.08
CA ARG A 247 21.51 3.07 -3.14
C ARG A 247 22.73 3.95 -2.90
N GLY A 248 22.72 4.81 -1.88
CA GLY A 248 23.77 5.80 -1.64
C GLY A 248 23.82 6.91 -2.71
N TRP A 249 22.68 7.22 -3.36
CA TRP A 249 22.59 8.28 -4.37
C TRP A 249 22.43 9.67 -3.72
N HIS A 250 23.50 10.14 -3.10
CA HIS A 250 23.52 11.42 -2.37
C HIS A 250 23.10 12.61 -3.23
N TRP A 251 23.44 12.60 -4.53
CA TRP A 251 23.03 13.64 -5.47
C TRP A 251 21.49 13.71 -5.59
N LEU A 252 20.79 12.55 -5.61
CA LEU A 252 19.33 12.51 -5.71
C LEU A 252 18.68 12.99 -4.41
N ILE A 253 19.29 12.69 -3.26
CA ILE A 253 18.85 13.20 -1.96
C ILE A 253 18.98 14.72 -1.91
N ALA A 254 20.15 15.26 -2.33
CA ALA A 254 20.39 16.70 -2.38
C ALA A 254 19.42 17.41 -3.36
N PHE A 255 19.20 16.84 -4.54
CA PHE A 255 18.25 17.36 -5.52
C PHE A 255 16.80 17.34 -4.99
N SER A 256 16.38 16.25 -4.35
CA SER A 256 15.06 16.14 -3.71
C SER A 256 14.90 17.18 -2.59
N GLY A 257 15.91 17.35 -1.74
CA GLY A 257 15.92 18.34 -0.67
C GLY A 257 15.84 19.78 -1.21
N ALA A 258 16.62 20.10 -2.25
CA ALA A 258 16.55 21.39 -2.91
C ALA A 258 15.16 21.65 -3.53
N GLY A 259 14.60 20.66 -4.23
CA GLY A 259 13.26 20.75 -4.81
C GLY A 259 12.17 21.00 -3.75
N ILE A 260 12.21 20.24 -2.65
CA ILE A 260 11.29 20.46 -1.52
C ILE A 260 11.44 21.88 -0.96
N THR A 261 12.66 22.34 -0.74
CA THR A 261 12.93 23.69 -0.23
C THR A 261 12.37 24.76 -1.16
N ILE A 262 12.60 24.67 -2.45
CA ILE A 262 12.06 25.59 -3.46
C ILE A 262 10.53 25.62 -3.40
N ILE A 263 9.89 24.47 -3.36
CA ILE A 263 8.42 24.35 -3.28
C ILE A 263 7.89 24.95 -1.97
N LEU A 264 8.52 24.69 -0.84
CA LEU A 264 8.10 25.21 0.47
C LEU A 264 8.28 26.74 0.54
N VAL A 265 9.36 27.28 0.01
CA VAL A 265 9.57 28.76 -0.05
C VAL A 265 8.54 29.40 -0.98
N ALA A 266 8.23 28.80 -2.14
CA ALA A 266 7.19 29.29 -3.04
C ALA A 266 5.79 29.30 -2.37
N ALA A 267 5.49 28.28 -1.54
CA ALA A 267 4.20 28.13 -0.88
C ALA A 267 4.06 29.01 0.38
N PHE A 268 5.05 29.00 1.26
CA PHE A 268 4.96 29.53 2.63
C PHE A 268 6.01 30.59 2.95
N GLY A 269 6.98 30.87 2.06
CA GLY A 269 8.02 31.86 2.30
C GLY A 269 7.45 33.27 2.53
N PRO A 270 8.20 34.14 3.21
CA PRO A 270 7.80 35.53 3.40
C PRO A 270 7.74 36.24 2.03
N ALA A 271 6.95 37.32 1.95
CA ALA A 271 6.89 38.14 0.73
C ALA A 271 8.27 38.71 0.41
N SER A 272 8.92 38.20 -0.63
CA SER A 272 10.29 38.53 -0.99
C SER A 272 10.52 38.26 -2.49
N PRO A 273 11.52 38.91 -3.12
CA PRO A 273 11.90 38.63 -4.50
C PRO A 273 12.24 37.14 -4.73
N LEU A 274 12.81 36.46 -3.73
CA LEU A 274 13.15 35.05 -3.80
C LEU A 274 11.89 34.16 -3.90
N ARG A 275 10.85 34.46 -3.10
CA ARG A 275 9.56 33.73 -3.18
C ARG A 275 8.93 33.92 -4.54
N GLU A 276 8.88 35.14 -5.07
CA GLU A 276 8.28 35.39 -6.38
C GLU A 276 9.08 34.73 -7.49
N PHE A 277 10.40 34.71 -7.41
CA PHE A 277 11.24 33.95 -8.34
C PHE A 277 10.91 32.45 -8.30
N PHE A 278 10.77 31.84 -7.13
CA PHE A 278 10.41 30.43 -7.03
C PHE A 278 8.98 30.14 -7.52
N ARG A 279 8.05 31.09 -7.37
CA ARG A 279 6.70 30.99 -7.92
C ARG A 279 6.65 31.01 -9.45
N ILE A 280 7.65 31.57 -10.12
CA ILE A 280 7.79 31.47 -11.57
C ILE A 280 8.23 30.07 -11.99
N ILE A 281 9.13 29.45 -11.21
CA ILE A 281 9.67 28.12 -11.50
C ILE A 281 8.68 27.00 -11.13
N VAL A 282 8.07 27.11 -9.94
CA VAL A 282 7.13 26.11 -9.44
C VAL A 282 5.73 26.41 -10.01
N PRO A 283 5.10 25.45 -10.70
CA PRO A 283 3.75 25.66 -11.23
C PRO A 283 2.77 26.11 -10.15
N ALA A 284 1.92 27.07 -10.49
CA ALA A 284 0.99 27.70 -9.55
C ALA A 284 0.09 26.69 -8.82
N TYR A 285 -0.35 25.63 -9.51
CA TYR A 285 -1.17 24.60 -8.90
C TYR A 285 -0.45 23.81 -7.79
N VAL A 286 0.90 23.78 -7.75
CA VAL A 286 1.66 23.08 -6.69
C VAL A 286 1.68 23.93 -5.41
N TRP A 287 2.21 25.18 -5.48
CA TRP A 287 2.34 26.00 -4.29
C TRP A 287 1.00 26.52 -3.77
N ALA A 288 0.04 26.84 -4.67
CA ALA A 288 -1.30 27.27 -4.27
C ALA A 288 -2.15 26.12 -3.69
N ARG A 289 -1.84 24.85 -4.06
CA ARG A 289 -2.45 23.67 -3.43
C ARG A 289 -1.91 23.40 -2.04
N LEU A 290 -0.62 23.69 -1.80
CA LEU A 290 0.00 23.49 -0.48
C LEU A 290 -0.48 24.50 0.55
N ASN A 291 -0.67 25.76 0.17
CA ASN A 291 -1.12 26.83 1.07
C ASN A 291 -2.65 27.04 1.09
N ASP A 292 -3.41 26.07 0.56
CA ASP A 292 -4.89 26.05 0.52
C ASP A 292 -5.56 27.20 -0.25
N GLN A 293 -4.82 27.96 -1.08
CA GLN A 293 -5.41 29.02 -1.91
C GLN A 293 -6.31 28.50 -3.02
N LEU A 294 -6.01 27.28 -3.55
CA LEU A 294 -6.85 26.68 -4.60
C LEU A 294 -8.18 26.12 -4.09
N PHE A 295 -8.22 25.65 -2.85
CA PHE A 295 -9.40 25.02 -2.26
C PHE A 295 -9.49 25.45 -0.79
N PRO A 296 -9.97 26.67 -0.52
CA PRO A 296 -10.22 27.12 0.85
C PRO A 296 -11.26 26.23 1.51
N GLN A 297 -10.97 25.75 2.71
CA GLN A 297 -11.86 24.89 3.49
C GLN A 297 -12.50 25.67 4.63
N SER A 298 -13.78 25.41 4.91
CA SER A 298 -14.43 25.88 6.12
C SER A 298 -13.80 25.23 7.37
N HIS A 299 -14.00 25.85 8.55
CA HIS A 299 -13.46 25.37 9.83
C HIS A 299 -13.84 23.90 10.10
N ASP A 300 -15.06 23.49 9.77
CA ASP A 300 -15.58 22.14 10.02
C ASP A 300 -14.93 21.07 9.13
N PHE A 301 -14.32 21.46 8.01
CA PHE A 301 -13.53 20.57 7.16
C PHE A 301 -12.05 20.54 7.51
N LEU A 302 -11.59 21.32 8.51
CA LEU A 302 -10.21 21.23 8.97
C LEU A 302 -9.95 19.90 9.68
N ARG A 303 -8.84 19.27 9.37
CA ARG A 303 -8.45 18.00 10.01
C ARG A 303 -8.33 18.15 11.53
N THR A 304 -7.87 19.29 12.01
CA THR A 304 -7.76 19.58 13.45
C THR A 304 -9.09 19.46 14.17
N THR A 305 -10.17 20.02 13.60
CA THR A 305 -11.54 19.92 14.14
C THR A 305 -12.02 18.47 14.18
N GLN A 306 -11.80 17.74 13.09
CA GLN A 306 -12.16 16.32 13.00
C GLN A 306 -11.39 15.46 14.02
N TRP A 307 -10.10 15.72 14.21
CA TRP A 307 -9.26 15.02 15.18
C TRP A 307 -9.68 15.31 16.62
N GLN A 308 -9.96 16.58 16.93
CA GLN A 308 -10.48 16.97 18.24
C GLN A 308 -11.80 16.26 18.55
N PHE A 309 -12.70 16.19 17.59
CA PHE A 309 -13.96 15.46 17.74
C PHE A 309 -13.75 13.95 17.93
N ALA A 310 -12.85 13.32 17.16
CA ALA A 310 -12.52 11.90 17.33
C ALA A 310 -11.91 11.61 18.71
N VAL A 311 -11.04 12.50 19.22
CA VAL A 311 -10.47 12.39 20.57
C VAL A 311 -11.58 12.52 21.62
N HIS A 312 -12.50 13.47 21.44
CA HIS A 312 -13.65 13.64 22.34
C HIS A 312 -14.55 12.38 22.39
N LEU A 313 -14.86 11.80 21.23
CA LEU A 313 -15.60 10.53 21.17
C LEU A 313 -14.85 9.39 21.89
N THR A 314 -13.52 9.32 21.73
CA THR A 314 -12.69 8.33 22.41
C THR A 314 -12.71 8.52 23.93
N GLN A 315 -12.67 9.76 24.43
CA GLN A 315 -12.75 10.06 25.85
C GLN A 315 -14.09 9.66 26.49
N GLN A 316 -15.17 9.78 25.73
CA GLN A 316 -16.51 9.41 26.20
C GLN A 316 -16.68 7.87 26.31
N ARG A 317 -16.10 7.11 25.36
CA ARG A 317 -16.17 5.63 25.34
C ARG A 317 -14.82 5.00 25.06
N PRO A 318 -13.85 5.06 26.00
CA PRO A 318 -12.46 4.65 25.72
C PRO A 318 -12.27 3.14 25.48
N LEU A 319 -13.14 2.30 26.02
CA LEU A 319 -13.01 0.85 25.90
C LEU A 319 -13.67 0.33 24.62
N THR A 320 -14.94 0.61 24.42
CA THR A 320 -15.72 0.03 23.31
C THR A 320 -15.81 0.92 22.08
N GLY A 321 -15.53 2.22 22.22
CA GLY A 321 -15.83 3.19 21.17
C GLY A 321 -17.35 3.32 20.95
N TRP A 322 -17.71 3.93 19.82
CA TRP A 322 -19.10 4.21 19.44
C TRP A 322 -19.65 3.22 18.40
N GLY A 323 -18.82 2.31 17.88
CA GLY A 323 -19.10 1.37 16.81
C GLY A 323 -18.42 1.78 15.49
N LEU A 324 -18.01 0.79 14.69
CA LEU A 324 -17.41 1.04 13.38
C LEU A 324 -18.35 1.88 12.52
N ARG A 325 -17.80 2.78 11.69
CA ARG A 325 -18.53 3.73 10.83
C ARG A 325 -19.45 4.72 11.56
N ASN A 326 -19.47 4.73 12.88
CA ASN A 326 -20.31 5.64 13.67
C ASN A 326 -19.73 7.04 13.84
N PHE A 327 -18.46 7.27 13.47
CA PHE A 327 -17.91 8.63 13.42
C PHE A 327 -18.74 9.54 12.51
N THR A 328 -19.09 9.07 11.32
CA THR A 328 -19.85 9.83 10.31
C THR A 328 -21.17 10.39 10.81
N PRO A 329 -22.15 9.58 11.28
CA PRO A 329 -23.43 10.11 11.74
C PRO A 329 -23.28 10.98 12.99
N LEU A 330 -22.33 10.71 13.88
CA LEU A 330 -22.09 11.53 15.07
C LEU A 330 -21.46 12.89 14.70
N TYR A 331 -20.54 12.93 13.73
CA TYR A 331 -19.96 14.18 13.24
C TYR A 331 -20.97 15.03 12.50
N GLU A 332 -21.79 14.42 11.64
CA GLU A 332 -22.88 15.07 10.90
C GLU A 332 -23.93 15.67 11.85
N ALA A 333 -24.32 14.92 12.89
CA ALA A 333 -25.23 15.44 13.90
C ALA A 333 -24.68 16.65 14.68
N HIS A 334 -23.35 16.71 14.84
CA HIS A 334 -22.68 17.81 15.55
C HIS A 334 -22.43 19.05 14.67
N THR A 335 -22.04 18.84 13.40
CA THR A 335 -21.57 19.91 12.50
C THR A 335 -22.53 20.25 11.37
N HIS A 336 -23.54 19.40 11.13
CA HIS A 336 -24.44 19.44 9.96
C HIS A 336 -23.72 19.22 8.62
N PHE A 337 -22.48 18.69 8.64
CA PHE A 337 -21.68 18.34 7.47
C PHE A 337 -21.37 16.84 7.45
N TRP A 338 -21.70 16.20 6.35
CA TRP A 338 -21.34 14.80 6.14
C TRP A 338 -19.82 14.65 5.92
N LEU A 339 -19.21 13.75 6.68
CA LEU A 339 -17.80 13.41 6.57
C LEU A 339 -17.61 11.91 6.81
N GLY A 340 -17.00 11.20 5.87
CA GLY A 340 -16.89 9.74 5.92
C GLY A 340 -15.97 9.18 7.02
N HIS A 341 -15.00 9.95 7.50
CA HIS A 341 -14.03 9.55 8.51
C HIS A 341 -13.15 10.73 8.97
N PRO A 342 -12.45 10.65 10.12
CA PRO A 342 -11.63 11.76 10.65
C PRO A 342 -10.27 11.95 9.96
N HIS A 343 -10.04 11.37 8.80
CA HIS A 343 -8.77 11.42 8.04
C HIS A 343 -7.52 11.00 8.85
N ASN A 344 -7.70 10.14 9.83
CA ASN A 344 -6.62 9.53 10.62
C ASN A 344 -7.11 8.19 11.16
N LEU A 345 -6.46 7.10 10.74
CA LEU A 345 -6.90 5.74 11.06
C LEU A 345 -6.79 5.44 12.56
N LEU A 346 -5.73 5.91 13.24
CA LEU A 346 -5.57 5.67 14.68
C LEU A 346 -6.71 6.31 15.47
N LEU A 347 -7.03 7.56 15.18
CA LEU A 347 -8.13 8.29 15.83
C LEU A 347 -9.48 7.66 15.48
N MET A 348 -9.67 7.23 14.22
CA MET A 348 -10.90 6.56 13.81
C MET A 348 -11.12 5.26 14.60
N ILE A 349 -10.12 4.37 14.64
CA ILE A 349 -10.25 3.09 15.37
C ILE A 349 -10.43 3.34 16.87
N SER A 350 -9.73 4.33 17.44
CA SER A 350 -9.90 4.66 18.88
C SER A 350 -11.30 5.18 19.20
N ALA A 351 -11.89 6.00 18.33
CA ALA A 351 -13.23 6.54 18.51
C ALA A 351 -14.34 5.50 18.25
N GLU A 352 -14.13 4.62 17.25
CA GLU A 352 -15.15 3.68 16.80
C GLU A 352 -15.09 2.32 17.51
N ALA A 353 -13.91 1.77 17.79
CA ALA A 353 -13.72 0.46 18.39
C ALA A 353 -12.98 0.49 19.76
N GLY A 354 -12.61 1.69 20.22
CA GLY A 354 -11.95 1.91 21.50
C GLY A 354 -10.43 1.74 21.45
N ILE A 355 -9.77 2.19 22.52
CA ILE A 355 -8.31 2.10 22.70
C ILE A 355 -7.79 0.65 22.63
N PRO A 356 -8.49 -0.39 23.20
CA PRO A 356 -8.02 -1.77 23.10
C PRO A 356 -7.87 -2.24 21.66
N ALA A 357 -8.84 -1.94 20.76
CA ALA A 357 -8.75 -2.28 19.36
C ALA A 357 -7.58 -1.58 18.67
N ALA A 358 -7.39 -0.29 18.95
CA ALA A 358 -6.26 0.49 18.41
C ALA A 358 -4.92 -0.12 18.85
N LEU A 359 -4.74 -0.45 20.12
CA LEU A 359 -3.52 -1.06 20.64
C LEU A 359 -3.25 -2.44 20.02
N LEU A 360 -4.27 -3.30 19.87
CA LEU A 360 -4.12 -4.60 19.22
C LEU A 360 -3.72 -4.47 17.76
N LEU A 361 -4.40 -3.60 16.99
CA LEU A 361 -4.13 -3.42 15.57
C LEU A 361 -2.74 -2.80 15.33
N PHE A 362 -2.49 -1.63 15.92
CA PHE A 362 -1.23 -0.90 15.69
C PHE A 362 -0.04 -1.56 16.40
N GLY A 363 -0.26 -2.24 17.53
CA GLY A 363 0.76 -3.05 18.20
C GLY A 363 1.20 -4.23 17.33
N LEU A 364 0.25 -4.95 16.73
CA LEU A 364 0.54 -6.06 15.82
C LEU A 364 1.29 -5.60 14.57
N VAL A 365 0.76 -4.55 13.92
CA VAL A 365 1.39 -3.96 12.72
C VAL A 365 2.78 -3.45 13.05
N GLY A 366 2.95 -2.70 14.12
CA GLY A 366 4.24 -2.19 14.59
C GLY A 366 5.24 -3.30 14.88
N TRP A 367 4.79 -4.40 15.50
CA TRP A 367 5.61 -5.57 15.76
C TRP A 367 6.13 -6.19 14.45
N ILE A 368 5.26 -6.41 13.45
CA ILE A 368 5.66 -7.00 12.16
C ILE A 368 6.66 -6.09 11.44
N VAL A 369 6.39 -4.80 11.39
CA VAL A 369 7.27 -3.82 10.72
C VAL A 369 8.63 -3.74 11.42
N ALA A 370 8.67 -3.68 12.75
CA ALA A 370 9.91 -3.65 13.52
C ALA A 370 10.78 -4.91 13.29
N HIS A 371 10.15 -6.10 13.26
CA HIS A 371 10.86 -7.34 12.94
C HIS A 371 11.31 -7.40 11.48
N GLY A 372 10.52 -6.85 10.54
CA GLY A 372 10.91 -6.71 9.14
C GLY A 372 12.14 -5.81 8.97
N TRP A 373 12.19 -4.66 9.65
CA TRP A 373 13.36 -3.78 9.67
C TRP A 373 14.58 -4.43 10.32
N HIS A 374 14.38 -5.14 11.42
CA HIS A 374 15.48 -5.88 12.05
C HIS A 374 16.03 -6.96 11.12
N LEU A 375 15.16 -7.66 10.38
CA LEU A 375 15.55 -8.66 9.39
C LEU A 375 16.33 -8.02 8.23
N PHE A 376 15.84 -6.90 7.71
CA PHE A 376 16.52 -6.12 6.69
C PHE A 376 17.93 -5.70 7.14
N TRP A 377 18.05 -5.18 8.37
CA TRP A 377 19.33 -4.77 8.93
C TRP A 377 20.33 -5.95 8.98
N LYS A 378 19.87 -7.12 9.43
CA LYS A 378 20.70 -8.34 9.43
C LYS A 378 21.19 -8.73 8.05
N TRP A 379 20.34 -8.61 7.03
CA TRP A 379 20.67 -9.04 5.68
C TRP A 379 21.60 -8.08 4.94
N VAL A 380 21.45 -6.79 5.15
CA VAL A 380 22.12 -5.75 4.36
C VAL A 380 23.34 -5.19 5.10
N VAL A 381 23.25 -4.96 6.41
CA VAL A 381 24.29 -4.23 7.17
C VAL A 381 25.26 -5.18 7.88
N SER A 382 24.83 -6.37 8.31
CA SER A 382 25.66 -7.34 9.04
C SER A 382 25.69 -8.74 8.38
N PRO A 383 26.04 -8.88 7.10
CA PRO A 383 25.96 -10.15 6.40
C PRO A 383 26.99 -11.20 6.88
N SER A 384 28.08 -10.79 7.53
CA SER A 384 29.25 -11.65 7.78
C SER A 384 29.06 -12.73 8.88
N LYS A 385 28.04 -12.65 9.74
CA LYS A 385 27.83 -13.59 10.84
C LYS A 385 26.92 -14.78 10.53
N HIS A 386 26.20 -14.77 9.40
CA HIS A 386 25.14 -15.75 9.13
C HIS A 386 25.36 -16.63 7.90
N LEU A 387 26.49 -16.48 7.18
CA LEU A 387 26.77 -17.23 5.96
C LEU A 387 27.39 -18.63 6.19
N ASN A 388 27.78 -18.96 7.39
CA ASN A 388 28.53 -20.22 7.71
C ASN A 388 27.65 -21.43 8.02
N GLY A 389 26.38 -21.48 7.62
CA GLY A 389 25.55 -22.65 7.95
C GLY A 389 24.28 -22.85 7.15
N SER A 390 23.90 -21.97 6.28
CA SER A 390 22.68 -22.15 5.48
C SER A 390 22.99 -22.46 4.04
N SER A 391 22.87 -23.75 3.70
CA SER A 391 22.78 -24.22 2.33
C SER A 391 21.60 -23.55 1.62
N VAL A 392 21.81 -23.23 0.32
CA VAL A 392 20.79 -23.05 -0.72
C VAL A 392 20.18 -21.66 -0.85
N TYR A 393 20.73 -20.87 -1.81
CA TYR A 393 20.03 -19.79 -2.56
C TYR A 393 19.60 -18.51 -1.81
N PHE A 394 20.38 -18.04 -0.86
CA PHE A 394 20.26 -16.69 -0.32
C PHE A 394 21.14 -15.69 -1.12
N HIS A 395 20.53 -14.67 -1.74
CA HIS A 395 21.23 -13.60 -2.43
C HIS A 395 21.08 -12.30 -1.61
N PRO A 396 22.03 -11.95 -0.73
CA PRO A 396 21.85 -10.85 0.25
C PRO A 396 21.38 -9.54 -0.38
N LYS A 397 21.92 -9.18 -1.55
CA LYS A 397 21.55 -7.93 -2.24
C LYS A 397 20.12 -7.97 -2.78
N SER A 398 19.72 -9.02 -3.50
CA SER A 398 18.37 -9.10 -4.11
C SER A 398 17.29 -9.40 -3.07
N ASP A 399 17.59 -10.25 -2.06
CA ASP A 399 16.63 -10.60 -1.01
C ASP A 399 16.47 -9.44 -0.02
N GLY A 400 17.52 -8.67 0.25
CA GLY A 400 17.44 -7.42 1.01
C GLY A 400 16.66 -6.34 0.28
N LEU A 401 16.84 -6.20 -1.04
CA LEU A 401 16.11 -5.23 -1.84
C LEU A 401 14.61 -5.51 -1.88
N ILE A 402 14.19 -6.77 -2.04
CA ILE A 402 12.75 -7.08 -2.06
C ILE A 402 12.10 -6.84 -0.70
N LEU A 403 12.76 -7.21 0.40
CA LEU A 403 12.25 -6.92 1.74
C LEU A 403 12.12 -5.39 1.96
N PHE A 404 13.15 -4.62 1.57
CA PHE A 404 13.12 -3.17 1.62
C PHE A 404 11.96 -2.60 0.80
N THR A 405 11.75 -3.12 -0.40
CA THR A 405 10.65 -2.71 -1.29
C THR A 405 9.28 -2.86 -0.62
N TYR A 406 9.02 -4.01 0.03
CA TYR A 406 7.77 -4.25 0.76
C TYR A 406 7.64 -3.39 2.01
N LEU A 407 8.75 -3.15 2.73
CA LEU A 407 8.76 -2.24 3.88
C LEU A 407 8.40 -0.81 3.47
N ILE A 408 8.95 -0.30 2.36
CA ILE A 408 8.61 1.04 1.85
C ILE A 408 7.18 1.10 1.33
N ALA A 409 6.70 0.07 0.63
CA ALA A 409 5.31 0.01 0.18
C ALA A 409 4.33 0.04 1.36
N PHE A 410 4.61 -0.71 2.42
CA PHE A 410 3.79 -0.70 3.63
C PHE A 410 3.92 0.61 4.42
N LEU A 411 5.13 1.20 4.48
CA LEU A 411 5.34 2.52 5.09
C LEU A 411 4.48 3.60 4.41
N ASN A 412 4.39 3.58 3.08
CA ASN A 412 3.53 4.50 2.32
C ASN A 412 2.05 4.33 2.71
N CYS A 413 1.56 3.09 2.84
CA CYS A 413 0.21 2.82 3.34
C CYS A 413 0.02 3.43 4.74
N GLY A 414 0.96 3.17 5.67
CA GLY A 414 0.90 3.70 7.04
C GLY A 414 0.91 5.22 7.08
N LEU A 415 1.81 5.87 6.34
CA LEU A 415 1.89 7.33 6.26
C LEU A 415 0.61 7.93 5.65
N PHE A 416 0.05 7.30 4.62
CA PHE A 416 -1.21 7.77 4.04
C PHE A 416 -2.35 7.73 5.07
N HIS A 417 -2.43 6.66 5.88
CA HIS A 417 -3.43 6.49 6.92
C HIS A 417 -3.30 7.47 8.12
N THR A 418 -2.22 8.23 8.22
CA THR A 418 -2.11 9.30 9.22
C THR A 418 -2.87 10.58 8.84
N LEU A 419 -3.15 10.75 7.54
CA LEU A 419 -3.72 11.98 6.99
C LEU A 419 -4.96 11.75 6.10
N ASP A 420 -5.32 10.47 5.90
CA ASP A 420 -6.53 10.02 5.19
C ASP A 420 -6.84 8.57 5.59
N VAL A 421 -7.98 8.00 5.18
CA VAL A 421 -8.33 6.62 5.53
C VAL A 421 -8.86 5.87 4.29
N PRO A 422 -7.97 5.45 3.37
CA PRO A 422 -8.34 4.71 2.17
C PRO A 422 -8.72 3.24 2.46
N LEU A 423 -8.83 2.83 3.71
CA LEU A 423 -9.24 1.51 4.17
C LEU A 423 -10.58 1.05 3.56
N PHE A 424 -11.46 1.99 3.21
CA PHE A 424 -12.76 1.71 2.62
C PHE A 424 -12.70 1.28 1.16
N ASP A 425 -11.59 1.55 0.46
CA ASP A 425 -11.35 0.98 -0.86
C ASP A 425 -10.74 -0.42 -0.73
N ALA A 426 -11.43 -1.40 -1.29
CA ALA A 426 -11.05 -2.80 -1.13
C ALA A 426 -9.72 -3.16 -1.81
N CYS A 427 -9.36 -2.51 -2.92
CA CYS A 427 -8.09 -2.73 -3.60
C CYS A 427 -6.92 -2.19 -2.76
N VAL A 428 -7.04 -0.95 -2.26
CA VAL A 428 -6.01 -0.32 -1.43
C VAL A 428 -5.84 -1.06 -0.12
N ASN A 429 -6.95 -1.43 0.54
CA ASN A 429 -6.95 -2.20 1.78
C ASN A 429 -6.22 -3.54 1.60
N PHE A 430 -6.58 -4.29 0.53
CA PHE A 430 -5.93 -5.56 0.22
C PHE A 430 -4.42 -5.40 -0.02
N LEU A 431 -3.98 -4.41 -0.79
CA LEU A 431 -2.56 -4.19 -1.08
C LEU A 431 -1.75 -3.84 0.17
N GLY A 432 -2.34 -3.13 1.12
CA GLY A 432 -1.74 -2.89 2.44
C GLY A 432 -1.51 -4.19 3.21
N TRP A 433 -2.55 -5.03 3.33
CA TRP A 433 -2.45 -6.33 3.99
C TRP A 433 -1.52 -7.30 3.27
N LEU A 434 -1.51 -7.29 1.92
CA LEU A 434 -0.58 -8.08 1.11
C LEU A 434 0.88 -7.69 1.38
N SER A 435 1.15 -6.39 1.44
CA SER A 435 2.51 -5.89 1.72
C SER A 435 2.99 -6.32 3.11
N LEU A 436 2.14 -6.19 4.12
CA LEU A 436 2.42 -6.62 5.48
C LEU A 436 2.61 -8.15 5.58
N ALA A 437 1.76 -8.92 4.87
CA ALA A 437 1.87 -10.38 4.82
C ALA A 437 3.16 -10.85 4.13
N GLY A 438 3.64 -10.12 3.12
CA GLY A 438 4.93 -10.38 2.48
C GLY A 438 6.10 -10.25 3.45
N ILE A 439 6.10 -9.20 4.27
CA ILE A 439 7.09 -9.01 5.33
C ILE A 439 7.03 -10.15 6.34
N LEU A 440 5.83 -10.48 6.83
CA LEU A 440 5.62 -11.57 7.80
C LEU A 440 6.04 -12.94 7.25
N GLY A 441 5.78 -13.21 5.97
CA GLY A 441 6.18 -14.45 5.30
C GLY A 441 7.70 -14.67 5.32
N LEU A 442 8.49 -13.60 5.10
CA LEU A 442 9.96 -13.67 5.20
C LEU A 442 10.45 -13.84 6.64
N ILE A 443 9.81 -13.17 7.61
CA ILE A 443 10.12 -13.34 9.04
C ILE A 443 9.91 -14.80 9.46
N ASN A 444 8.76 -15.38 9.13
CA ASN A 444 8.40 -16.76 9.47
C ASN A 444 9.37 -17.78 8.87
N ARG A 445 9.82 -17.54 7.63
CA ARG A 445 10.77 -18.45 6.95
C ARG A 445 12.09 -18.56 7.69
N GLN A 446 12.57 -17.49 8.33
CA GLN A 446 13.83 -17.54 9.09
C GLN A 446 13.71 -18.29 10.44
N GLN A 447 12.50 -18.38 10.98
CA GLN A 447 12.25 -19.05 12.27
C GLN A 447 12.08 -20.57 12.13
N LEU A 448 11.96 -21.10 10.90
CA LEU A 448 11.88 -22.55 10.69
C LEU A 448 13.27 -23.18 10.92
N PRO A 449 13.44 -24.08 11.92
CA PRO A 449 14.69 -24.79 12.13
C PRO A 449 15.03 -25.63 10.91
N ASN A 450 16.31 -25.69 10.55
CA ASN A 450 16.88 -26.48 9.45
C ASN A 450 16.72 -28.01 9.77
N LYS A 451 15.48 -28.52 9.73
CA LYS A 451 15.18 -29.95 10.01
C LYS A 451 15.68 -30.93 8.94
N SER A 452 16.40 -30.47 7.91
CA SER A 452 16.90 -31.33 6.83
C SER A 452 18.31 -31.89 7.04
N MET A 453 19.01 -31.56 8.14
CA MET A 453 20.36 -32.08 8.40
C MET A 453 20.46 -33.16 9.48
N GLU A 454 19.35 -33.59 10.11
CA GLU A 454 19.39 -34.67 11.11
C GLU A 454 18.91 -36.02 10.59
N LYS A 455 18.71 -36.17 9.27
CA LYS A 455 18.44 -37.48 8.65
C LYS A 455 19.40 -37.68 7.48
N GLY A 456 20.63 -37.91 7.80
CA GLY A 456 21.68 -38.40 6.92
C GLY A 456 22.58 -39.35 7.69
#